data_85aec24628becff64d13d8907f252571
#
_entry.id   85aec24628becff64d13d8907f252571
#
_cell.length_a   1.000
_cell.length_b   1.000
_cell.length_c   1.000
_cell.angle_alpha   90.00
_cell.angle_beta   90.00
_cell.angle_gamma   90.00
#
_symmetry.space_group_name_H-M   'P 1'
#
loop_
_entity.id
_entity.type
_entity.pdbx_description
1 polymer ?
#
loop_
_entity_poly.entity_id
_entity_poly.type
_entity_poly.pdbx_seq_one_letter_code
_entity_poly.pdbx_strand_id
1 'polypeptide(L)'
;VTSPEQLACHLARARARTLRLVDFDDAELCCQYDPLMSPLVWDLAHIGQQEELWLLRGGDPGQPGLLPPAVEGLYDAFEHSRASRVELPLLSPARARSYCATVRSAALDALAALPEDGDSFVFAMVISHENQHDETMLQALNLRTGSPLLAATSALPAGRPRMAGTSVLVAGGPFVLGVDAADEPCSLDNERPAHVVDVPAFRIGRVPVTNGEWQDFIDDGGYTQSRWWSERGWQHRQRAGLTAPQFWRSGGRTRTRFGHVEDIPADEPVQHVSYFEAEAYVAWAGARLPTEVEWEKACAWDPATGSRRRYPWGTEEPTDTYANLGGQTLRPAPVGAYPAGASACGAEQMLGDVWEWTTSPLRPWPGFVPMVYERYSQPFFGGDYRVLRGGSWAVEPAILRPSFRNWDHPYRRQIFAGVRLAWDI
;
A
#
# COMPACT_ATOMS: atom_id res chain seq x y z
N VAL A 1 12.37 -2.33 -20.79
CA VAL A 1 12.39 -0.86 -20.74
C VAL A 1 10.98 -0.38 -21.01
N THR A 2 10.40 0.41 -20.11
CA THR A 2 9.07 1.00 -20.31
C THR A 2 9.18 2.09 -21.38
N SER A 3 8.40 1.98 -22.47
CA SER A 3 8.50 2.98 -23.55
C SER A 3 7.95 4.35 -23.11
N PRO A 4 8.35 5.47 -23.77
CA PRO A 4 7.78 6.77 -23.50
C PRO A 4 6.25 6.80 -23.64
N GLU A 5 5.67 6.07 -24.57
CA GLU A 5 4.23 5.97 -24.75
C GLU A 5 3.56 5.26 -23.57
N GLN A 6 4.19 4.20 -23.05
CA GLN A 6 3.70 3.51 -21.85
C GLN A 6 3.77 4.42 -20.63
N LEU A 7 4.86 5.17 -20.44
CA LEU A 7 5.00 6.14 -19.35
C LEU A 7 3.96 7.26 -19.46
N ALA A 8 3.73 7.79 -20.68
CA ALA A 8 2.67 8.80 -20.91
C ALA A 8 1.29 8.26 -20.54
N CYS A 9 1.01 7.00 -20.89
CA CYS A 9 -0.24 6.33 -20.53
C CYS A 9 -0.38 6.18 -19.01
N HIS A 10 0.69 5.75 -18.31
CA HIS A 10 0.67 5.63 -16.84
C HIS A 10 0.52 6.97 -16.14
N LEU A 11 1.21 8.02 -16.60
CA LEU A 11 1.02 9.39 -16.11
C LEU A 11 -0.42 9.87 -16.28
N ALA A 12 -1.02 9.62 -17.46
CA ALA A 12 -2.41 10.02 -17.72
C ALA A 12 -3.40 9.25 -16.82
N ARG A 13 -3.19 7.95 -16.61
CA ARG A 13 -4.03 7.12 -15.73
C ARG A 13 -3.93 7.55 -14.27
N ALA A 14 -2.71 7.78 -13.76
CA ALA A 14 -2.49 8.25 -12.39
C ALA A 14 -3.24 9.58 -12.17
N ARG A 15 -3.04 10.58 -13.04
CA ARG A 15 -3.72 11.87 -12.92
C ARG A 15 -5.25 11.76 -13.05
N ALA A 16 -5.75 10.94 -13.96
CA ALA A 16 -7.19 10.72 -14.07
C ALA A 16 -7.79 10.12 -12.80
N ARG A 17 -7.03 9.26 -12.11
CA ARG A 17 -7.40 8.71 -10.81
C ARG A 17 -7.37 9.77 -9.71
N THR A 18 -6.29 10.52 -9.58
CA THR A 18 -6.16 11.65 -8.65
C THR A 18 -7.33 12.63 -8.80
N LEU A 19 -7.65 13.01 -10.04
CA LEU A 19 -8.73 13.96 -10.30
C LEU A 19 -10.10 13.44 -9.88
N ARG A 20 -10.38 12.13 -10.01
CA ARG A 20 -11.62 11.54 -9.49
C ARG A 20 -11.71 11.58 -7.96
N LEU A 21 -10.58 11.45 -7.27
CA LEU A 21 -10.50 11.49 -5.81
C LEU A 21 -10.60 12.91 -5.22
N VAL A 22 -10.56 13.92 -6.08
CA VAL A 22 -10.71 15.34 -5.72
C VAL A 22 -11.84 16.03 -6.50
N ASP A 23 -12.73 15.27 -7.12
CA ASP A 23 -13.93 15.80 -7.82
C ASP A 23 -15.10 15.96 -6.85
N PHE A 24 -14.87 16.80 -5.83
CA PHE A 24 -15.84 17.13 -4.78
C PHE A 24 -15.85 18.63 -4.56
N ASP A 25 -16.77 19.10 -3.72
CA ASP A 25 -16.87 20.48 -3.31
C ASP A 25 -15.59 20.97 -2.62
N ASP A 26 -15.24 22.23 -2.81
CA ASP A 26 -14.03 22.85 -2.24
C ASP A 26 -13.96 22.70 -0.71
N ALA A 27 -15.10 22.69 -0.01
CA ALA A 27 -15.15 22.48 1.43
C ALA A 27 -14.67 21.07 1.82
N GLU A 28 -15.04 20.04 1.04
CA GLU A 28 -14.57 18.66 1.25
C GLU A 28 -13.07 18.54 0.99
N LEU A 29 -12.54 19.19 -0.03
CA LEU A 29 -11.11 19.15 -0.35
C LEU A 29 -10.24 19.82 0.72
N CYS A 30 -10.75 20.87 1.35
CA CYS A 30 -10.03 21.61 2.38
C CYS A 30 -10.22 21.03 3.79
N CYS A 31 -11.13 20.07 3.95
CA CYS A 31 -11.40 19.45 5.24
C CYS A 31 -10.33 18.43 5.62
N GLN A 32 -9.87 18.45 6.87
CA GLN A 32 -9.08 17.39 7.46
C GLN A 32 -10.01 16.44 8.23
N TYR A 33 -10.20 15.24 7.74
CA TYR A 33 -11.12 14.25 8.33
C TYR A 33 -10.55 13.62 9.61
N ASP A 34 -9.23 13.53 9.71
CA ASP A 34 -8.51 12.99 10.86
C ASP A 34 -7.09 13.58 10.90
N PRO A 35 -6.53 13.88 12.09
CA PRO A 35 -5.16 14.39 12.22
C PRO A 35 -4.06 13.46 11.67
N LEU A 36 -4.37 12.19 11.44
CA LEU A 36 -3.46 11.24 10.77
C LEU A 36 -3.32 11.47 9.28
N MET A 37 -4.23 12.25 8.67
CA MET A 37 -4.32 12.46 7.22
C MET A 37 -4.26 13.96 6.89
N SER A 38 -3.85 14.27 5.68
CA SER A 38 -3.87 15.64 5.14
C SER A 38 -5.25 15.99 4.60
N PRO A 39 -5.59 17.28 4.45
CA PRO A 39 -6.65 17.70 3.54
C PRO A 39 -6.34 17.24 2.11
N LEU A 40 -7.34 16.82 1.35
CA LEU A 40 -7.15 16.30 -0.02
C LEU A 40 -6.48 17.33 -0.96
N VAL A 41 -6.75 18.62 -0.76
CA VAL A 41 -6.12 19.70 -1.53
C VAL A 41 -4.61 19.77 -1.29
N TRP A 42 -4.15 19.40 -0.09
CA TRP A 42 -2.72 19.32 0.19
C TRP A 42 -2.06 18.20 -0.62
N ASP A 43 -2.65 16.99 -0.61
CA ASP A 43 -2.14 15.85 -1.38
C ASP A 43 -2.12 16.17 -2.89
N LEU A 44 -3.17 16.78 -3.41
CA LEU A 44 -3.23 17.20 -4.81
C LEU A 44 -2.08 18.15 -5.20
N ALA A 45 -1.86 19.20 -4.41
CA ALA A 45 -0.80 20.16 -4.72
C ALA A 45 0.60 19.60 -4.48
N HIS A 46 0.77 18.73 -3.47
CA HIS A 46 2.01 18.00 -3.20
C HIS A 46 2.40 17.06 -4.35
N ILE A 47 1.43 16.33 -4.93
CA ILE A 47 1.65 15.52 -6.13
C ILE A 47 2.20 16.40 -7.27
N GLY A 48 1.58 17.55 -7.52
CA GLY A 48 2.05 18.49 -8.54
C GLY A 48 3.44 19.05 -8.24
N GLN A 49 3.73 19.38 -6.99
CA GLN A 49 5.02 19.91 -6.56
C GLN A 49 6.14 18.86 -6.72
N GLN A 50 5.89 17.61 -6.37
CA GLN A 50 6.87 16.55 -6.57
C GLN A 50 7.08 16.23 -8.07
N GLU A 51 6.03 16.23 -8.87
CA GLU A 51 6.13 16.07 -10.31
C GLU A 51 6.97 17.19 -10.95
N GLU A 52 6.73 18.45 -10.58
CA GLU A 52 7.52 19.59 -11.04
C GLU A 52 8.99 19.46 -10.62
N LEU A 53 9.24 19.19 -9.35
CA LEU A 53 10.59 19.09 -8.81
C LEU A 53 11.42 18.04 -9.56
N TRP A 54 10.86 16.85 -9.75
CA TRP A 54 11.61 15.72 -10.32
C TRP A 54 11.68 15.74 -11.84
N LEU A 55 10.60 16.08 -12.54
CA LEU A 55 10.55 15.99 -14.00
C LEU A 55 10.98 17.27 -14.72
N LEU A 56 10.79 18.43 -14.10
CA LEU A 56 11.08 19.72 -14.76
C LEU A 56 12.32 20.41 -14.20
N ARG A 57 12.68 20.12 -12.95
CA ARG A 57 13.80 20.76 -12.25
C ARG A 57 14.94 19.80 -11.89
N GLY A 58 14.86 18.53 -12.37
CA GLY A 58 15.91 17.52 -12.15
C GLY A 58 16.18 17.21 -10.68
N GLY A 59 15.20 17.40 -9.78
CA GLY A 59 15.34 17.19 -8.34
C GLY A 59 16.06 18.31 -7.58
N ASP A 60 16.39 19.43 -8.25
CA ASP A 60 17.08 20.57 -7.62
C ASP A 60 16.06 21.62 -7.10
N PRO A 61 15.83 21.70 -5.77
CA PRO A 61 14.92 22.67 -5.18
C PRO A 61 15.42 24.12 -5.30
N GLY A 62 16.69 24.34 -5.64
CA GLY A 62 17.27 25.66 -5.88
C GLY A 62 16.86 26.28 -7.22
N GLN A 63 16.38 25.48 -8.17
CA GLN A 63 15.85 25.99 -9.42
C GLN A 63 14.46 26.59 -9.22
N PRO A 64 14.13 27.74 -9.88
CA PRO A 64 12.82 28.36 -9.76
C PRO A 64 11.69 27.42 -10.22
N GLY A 65 10.67 27.24 -9.38
CA GLY A 65 9.45 26.54 -9.72
C GLY A 65 8.34 27.49 -10.21
N LEU A 66 7.21 26.91 -10.59
CA LEU A 66 5.99 27.66 -10.97
C LEU A 66 5.31 28.31 -9.75
N LEU A 67 5.53 27.75 -8.56
CA LEU A 67 5.05 28.34 -7.31
C LEU A 67 6.14 29.22 -6.68
N PRO A 68 5.76 30.35 -6.04
CA PRO A 68 6.70 31.09 -5.20
C PRO A 68 7.26 30.19 -4.10
N PRO A 69 8.56 30.33 -3.71
CA PRO A 69 9.19 29.44 -2.70
C PRO A 69 8.43 29.33 -1.39
N ALA A 70 7.81 30.43 -0.92
CA ALA A 70 7.01 30.44 0.31
C ALA A 70 5.71 29.59 0.20
N VAL A 71 5.19 29.42 -1.01
CA VAL A 71 4.01 28.56 -1.26
C VAL A 71 4.44 27.12 -1.51
N GLU A 72 5.52 26.92 -2.26
CA GLU A 72 6.10 25.60 -2.52
C GLU A 72 6.43 24.86 -1.23
N GLY A 73 7.08 25.54 -0.28
CA GLY A 73 7.48 24.97 1.03
C GLY A 73 6.32 24.45 1.87
N LEU A 74 5.06 24.90 1.63
CA LEU A 74 3.88 24.37 2.32
C LEU A 74 3.61 22.89 1.98
N TYR A 75 4.17 22.42 0.89
CA TYR A 75 3.98 21.06 0.36
C TYR A 75 5.17 20.14 0.63
N ASP A 76 6.19 20.55 1.42
CA ASP A 76 7.21 19.63 1.90
C ASP A 76 6.65 18.74 3.01
N ALA A 77 6.59 17.43 2.73
CA ALA A 77 6.03 16.44 3.65
C ALA A 77 6.85 16.25 4.94
N PHE A 78 8.10 16.69 4.96
CA PHE A 78 9.00 16.59 6.12
C PHE A 78 9.00 17.84 7.00
N GLU A 79 8.63 18.99 6.44
CA GLU A 79 8.54 20.25 7.19
C GLU A 79 7.24 20.38 7.97
N HIS A 80 6.16 19.80 7.45
CA HIS A 80 4.82 19.93 8.03
C HIS A 80 4.20 18.57 8.36
N SER A 81 3.92 18.36 9.66
CA SER A 81 3.20 17.16 10.11
C SER A 81 1.80 17.10 9.48
N ARG A 82 1.27 15.89 9.25
CA ARG A 82 -0.09 15.75 8.70
C ARG A 82 -1.13 16.51 9.54
N ALA A 83 -1.02 16.48 10.88
CA ALA A 83 -1.95 17.14 11.78
C ALA A 83 -1.99 18.67 11.62
N SER A 84 -0.85 19.30 11.25
CA SER A 84 -0.76 20.76 11.11
C SER A 84 -1.11 21.27 9.71
N ARG A 85 -1.26 20.41 8.71
CA ARG A 85 -1.45 20.82 7.31
C ARG A 85 -2.75 21.59 7.08
N VAL A 86 -3.78 21.36 7.87
CA VAL A 86 -5.07 22.08 7.78
C VAL A 86 -4.94 23.55 8.15
N GLU A 87 -3.93 23.93 8.94
CA GLU A 87 -3.69 25.30 9.38
C GLU A 87 -2.85 26.13 8.38
N LEU A 88 -2.27 25.47 7.37
CA LEU A 88 -1.42 26.12 6.38
C LEU A 88 -2.24 26.94 5.37
N PRO A 89 -1.71 28.06 4.85
CA PRO A 89 -2.35 28.84 3.80
C PRO A 89 -2.22 28.15 2.44
N LEU A 90 -2.87 26.99 2.29
CA LEU A 90 -2.79 26.16 1.10
C LEU A 90 -3.37 26.85 -0.14
N LEU A 91 -2.98 26.36 -1.33
CA LEU A 91 -3.65 26.76 -2.58
C LEU A 91 -5.14 26.43 -2.50
N SER A 92 -5.98 27.30 -3.07
CA SER A 92 -7.38 26.92 -3.26
C SER A 92 -7.48 25.72 -4.20
N PRO A 93 -8.54 24.87 -4.09
CA PRO A 93 -8.71 23.72 -4.96
C PRO A 93 -8.60 24.05 -6.46
N ALA A 94 -9.17 25.15 -6.90
CA ALA A 94 -9.06 25.60 -8.30
C ALA A 94 -7.61 25.90 -8.70
N ARG A 95 -6.83 26.58 -7.84
CA ARG A 95 -5.41 26.87 -8.10
C ARG A 95 -4.56 25.61 -8.07
N ALA A 96 -4.82 24.67 -7.14
CA ALA A 96 -4.12 23.39 -7.08
C ALA A 96 -4.35 22.56 -8.35
N ARG A 97 -5.61 22.46 -8.81
CA ARG A 97 -5.94 21.77 -10.07
C ARG A 97 -5.25 22.43 -11.29
N SER A 98 -5.27 23.76 -11.38
CA SER A 98 -4.61 24.51 -12.48
C SER A 98 -3.09 24.30 -12.45
N TYR A 99 -2.48 24.35 -11.28
CA TYR A 99 -1.04 24.09 -11.09
C TYR A 99 -0.68 22.68 -11.56
N CYS A 100 -1.39 21.65 -11.09
CA CYS A 100 -1.15 20.26 -11.51
C CYS A 100 -1.34 20.07 -13.02
N ALA A 101 -2.31 20.74 -13.64
CA ALA A 101 -2.51 20.66 -15.08
C ALA A 101 -1.36 21.29 -15.87
N THR A 102 -0.86 22.44 -15.42
CA THR A 102 0.30 23.11 -16.04
C THR A 102 1.57 22.24 -15.92
N VAL A 103 1.86 21.72 -14.72
CA VAL A 103 3.01 20.83 -14.50
C VAL A 103 2.91 19.60 -15.38
N ARG A 104 1.76 18.91 -15.42
CA ARG A 104 1.57 17.70 -16.23
C ARG A 104 1.77 17.96 -17.71
N SER A 105 1.30 19.09 -18.25
CA SER A 105 1.53 19.45 -19.65
C SER A 105 3.04 19.56 -19.94
N ALA A 106 3.77 20.27 -19.11
CA ALA A 106 5.23 20.41 -19.26
C ALA A 106 5.97 19.07 -19.06
N ALA A 107 5.52 18.23 -18.14
CA ALA A 107 6.10 16.89 -17.92
C ALA A 107 5.92 15.97 -19.12
N LEU A 108 4.78 16.04 -19.82
CA LEU A 108 4.56 15.27 -21.06
C LEU A 108 5.43 15.80 -22.20
N ASP A 109 5.63 17.12 -22.31
CA ASP A 109 6.57 17.71 -23.28
C ASP A 109 8.01 17.26 -22.99
N ALA A 110 8.42 17.22 -21.71
CA ALA A 110 9.74 16.74 -21.30
C ALA A 110 9.91 15.24 -21.62
N LEU A 111 8.88 14.41 -21.38
CA LEU A 111 8.89 13.00 -21.73
C LEU A 111 9.02 12.79 -23.25
N ALA A 112 8.30 13.56 -24.05
CA ALA A 112 8.38 13.50 -25.52
C ALA A 112 9.75 13.93 -26.07
N ALA A 113 10.48 14.74 -25.34
CA ALA A 113 11.84 15.18 -25.66
C ALA A 113 12.94 14.27 -25.09
N LEU A 114 12.57 13.22 -24.33
CA LEU A 114 13.54 12.30 -23.73
C LEU A 114 14.26 11.50 -24.82
N PRO A 115 15.61 11.46 -24.84
CA PRO A 115 16.35 10.59 -25.76
C PRO A 115 15.99 9.11 -25.61
N GLU A 116 16.17 8.32 -26.66
CA GLU A 116 15.86 6.87 -26.62
C GLU A 116 16.64 6.11 -25.53
N ASP A 117 17.86 6.56 -25.21
CA ASP A 117 18.73 6.05 -24.15
C ASP A 117 18.61 6.85 -22.84
N GLY A 118 17.65 7.77 -22.76
CA GLY A 118 17.41 8.62 -21.58
C GLY A 118 16.91 7.83 -20.37
N ASP A 119 17.32 8.26 -19.17
CA ASP A 119 16.86 7.64 -17.93
C ASP A 119 15.37 7.94 -17.69
N SER A 120 14.54 6.93 -17.85
CA SER A 120 13.09 7.02 -17.61
C SER A 120 12.69 6.71 -16.17
N PHE A 121 13.64 6.36 -15.29
CA PHE A 121 13.34 5.98 -13.91
C PHE A 121 12.60 7.08 -13.13
N VAL A 122 12.97 8.34 -13.33
CA VAL A 122 12.35 9.47 -12.60
C VAL A 122 10.86 9.59 -12.93
N PHE A 123 10.46 9.31 -14.17
CA PHE A 123 9.05 9.25 -14.56
C PHE A 123 8.30 8.11 -13.84
N ALA A 124 8.90 6.92 -13.79
CA ALA A 124 8.33 5.78 -13.06
C ALA A 124 8.21 6.07 -11.55
N MET A 125 9.20 6.74 -10.97
CA MET A 125 9.20 7.18 -9.57
C MET A 125 8.06 8.16 -9.30
N VAL A 126 7.85 9.15 -10.15
CA VAL A 126 6.75 10.13 -10.02
C VAL A 126 5.39 9.46 -10.19
N ILE A 127 5.23 8.53 -11.15
CA ILE A 127 4.02 7.71 -11.31
C ILE A 127 3.74 6.93 -10.01
N SER A 128 4.77 6.30 -9.44
CA SER A 128 4.66 5.56 -8.19
C SER A 128 4.22 6.47 -7.03
N HIS A 129 4.83 7.66 -6.92
CA HIS A 129 4.52 8.64 -5.90
C HIS A 129 3.04 9.12 -5.99
N GLU A 130 2.57 9.50 -7.18
CA GLU A 130 1.17 9.94 -7.37
C GLU A 130 0.19 8.81 -6.96
N ASN A 131 0.44 7.57 -7.39
CA ASN A 131 -0.43 6.44 -7.04
C ASN A 131 -0.40 6.07 -5.55
N GLN A 132 0.71 6.25 -4.84
CA GLN A 132 0.77 6.08 -3.39
C GLN A 132 -0.05 7.17 -2.67
N HIS A 133 -0.03 8.40 -3.16
CA HIS A 133 -0.89 9.47 -2.66
C HIS A 133 -2.38 9.24 -2.95
N ASP A 134 -2.73 8.66 -4.09
CA ASP A 134 -4.11 8.25 -4.39
C ASP A 134 -4.64 7.23 -3.36
N GLU A 135 -3.83 6.26 -2.95
CA GLU A 135 -4.20 5.35 -1.86
C GLU A 135 -4.33 6.11 -0.52
N THR A 136 -3.45 7.05 -0.25
CA THR A 136 -3.52 7.91 0.96
C THR A 136 -4.81 8.73 0.97
N MET A 137 -5.23 9.29 -0.16
CA MET A 137 -6.51 10.01 -0.29
C MET A 137 -7.71 9.08 -0.05
N LEU A 138 -7.67 7.84 -0.54
CA LEU A 138 -8.71 6.84 -0.25
C LEU A 138 -8.79 6.53 1.26
N GLN A 139 -7.65 6.44 1.95
CA GLN A 139 -7.63 6.28 3.41
C GLN A 139 -8.28 7.48 4.11
N ALA A 140 -7.98 8.72 3.67
CA ALA A 140 -8.61 9.92 4.19
C ALA A 140 -10.12 9.93 3.95
N LEU A 141 -10.56 9.60 2.74
CA LEU A 141 -11.99 9.52 2.38
C LEU A 141 -12.74 8.43 3.15
N ASN A 142 -12.07 7.33 3.54
CA ASN A 142 -12.69 6.30 4.37
C ASN A 142 -12.87 6.74 5.84
N LEU A 143 -12.03 7.67 6.32
CA LEU A 143 -12.16 8.29 7.66
C LEU A 143 -13.25 9.36 7.71
N ARG A 144 -13.69 9.85 6.56
CA ARG A 144 -14.73 10.86 6.46
C ARG A 144 -16.06 10.34 7.01
N THR A 145 -16.72 11.16 7.78
CA THR A 145 -18.11 10.93 8.23
C THR A 145 -19.09 11.64 7.31
N GLY A 146 -20.27 11.07 7.09
CA GLY A 146 -21.32 11.66 6.25
C GLY A 146 -21.74 10.76 5.09
N SER A 147 -22.50 11.31 4.16
CA SER A 147 -23.00 10.58 3.01
C SER A 147 -21.85 10.10 2.10
N PRO A 148 -21.98 8.92 1.46
CA PRO A 148 -20.96 8.42 0.55
C PRO A 148 -20.65 9.39 -0.58
N LEU A 149 -19.35 9.58 -0.87
CA LEU A 149 -18.86 10.37 -2.00
C LEU A 149 -18.37 9.47 -3.15
N LEU A 150 -17.99 8.24 -2.83
CA LEU A 150 -17.44 7.29 -3.80
C LEU A 150 -18.40 6.14 -4.02
N ALA A 151 -18.43 5.64 -5.25
CA ALA A 151 -19.14 4.42 -5.63
C ALA A 151 -18.16 3.44 -6.29
N ALA A 152 -18.33 2.14 -5.98
CA ALA A 152 -17.61 1.10 -6.70
C ALA A 152 -18.02 1.07 -8.17
N THR A 153 -17.06 0.91 -9.07
CA THR A 153 -17.28 0.89 -10.53
C THR A 153 -17.14 -0.51 -11.12
N SER A 154 -16.66 -1.47 -10.33
CA SER A 154 -16.50 -2.88 -10.74
C SER A 154 -17.09 -3.82 -9.69
N ALA A 155 -17.61 -4.96 -10.18
CA ALA A 155 -18.04 -6.06 -9.33
C ALA A 155 -16.85 -6.99 -9.00
N LEU A 156 -16.91 -7.65 -7.85
CA LEU A 156 -15.94 -8.64 -7.45
C LEU A 156 -16.33 -10.04 -7.91
N PRO A 157 -15.35 -10.91 -8.26
CA PRO A 157 -15.60 -12.32 -8.48
C PRO A 157 -16.09 -13.03 -7.20
N ALA A 158 -16.76 -14.17 -7.38
CA ALA A 158 -17.16 -15.01 -6.25
C ALA A 158 -15.94 -15.63 -5.57
N GLY A 159 -15.93 -15.63 -4.23
CA GLY A 159 -14.90 -16.27 -3.44
C GLY A 159 -15.06 -17.79 -3.31
N ARG A 160 -14.09 -18.39 -2.66
CA ARG A 160 -14.08 -19.81 -2.26
C ARG A 160 -13.80 -19.90 -0.75
N PRO A 161 -14.79 -19.68 0.12
CA PRO A 161 -14.60 -19.54 1.57
C PRO A 161 -13.89 -20.73 2.23
N ARG A 162 -13.96 -21.93 1.62
CA ARG A 162 -13.23 -23.14 2.11
C ARG A 162 -11.70 -22.98 2.08
N MET A 163 -11.16 -21.93 1.50
CA MET A 163 -9.73 -21.61 1.52
C MET A 163 -9.29 -20.96 2.84
N ALA A 164 -10.21 -20.32 3.58
CA ALA A 164 -9.91 -19.77 4.90
C ALA A 164 -9.35 -20.84 5.84
N GLY A 165 -8.41 -20.46 6.70
CA GLY A 165 -7.74 -21.37 7.65
C GLY A 165 -6.82 -22.42 7.02
N THR A 166 -6.70 -22.50 5.70
CA THR A 166 -5.79 -23.44 5.04
C THR A 166 -4.40 -22.84 4.85
N SER A 167 -3.37 -23.71 4.80
CA SER A 167 -1.98 -23.28 4.61
C SER A 167 -1.30 -24.08 3.51
N VAL A 168 -0.25 -23.52 2.95
CA VAL A 168 0.63 -24.16 1.95
C VAL A 168 2.05 -24.25 2.49
N LEU A 169 2.79 -25.26 2.02
CA LEU A 169 4.19 -25.46 2.36
C LEU A 169 5.07 -24.60 1.43
N VAL A 170 5.99 -23.83 2.00
CA VAL A 170 7.08 -23.18 1.30
C VAL A 170 8.36 -23.94 1.60
N ALA A 171 8.97 -24.54 0.59
CA ALA A 171 10.18 -25.33 0.73
C ALA A 171 11.35 -24.46 1.23
N GLY A 172 12.17 -25.00 2.11
CA GLY A 172 13.41 -24.37 2.58
C GLY A 172 14.44 -24.26 1.47
N GLY A 173 15.50 -23.50 1.76
CA GLY A 173 16.64 -23.29 0.90
C GLY A 173 16.78 -21.85 0.39
N PRO A 174 17.84 -21.60 -0.41
CA PRO A 174 18.13 -20.26 -0.89
C PRO A 174 17.11 -19.75 -1.92
N PHE A 175 16.90 -18.45 -1.94
CA PHE A 175 16.17 -17.77 -3.00
C PHE A 175 16.70 -16.33 -3.17
N VAL A 176 16.35 -15.69 -4.29
CA VAL A 176 16.72 -14.31 -4.57
C VAL A 176 15.67 -13.38 -4.00
N LEU A 177 16.03 -12.63 -2.95
CA LEU A 177 15.24 -11.57 -2.33
C LEU A 177 15.53 -10.25 -3.00
N GLY A 178 14.50 -9.44 -3.21
CA GLY A 178 14.63 -8.14 -3.86
C GLY A 178 14.83 -8.24 -5.37
N VAL A 179 15.19 -7.13 -5.98
CA VAL A 179 15.39 -7.00 -7.44
C VAL A 179 16.57 -6.08 -7.73
N ASP A 180 17.15 -6.22 -8.92
CA ASP A 180 18.10 -5.26 -9.46
C ASP A 180 17.43 -4.34 -10.49
N ALA A 181 17.99 -3.15 -10.68
CA ALA A 181 17.48 -2.19 -11.65
C ALA A 181 17.49 -2.71 -13.10
N ALA A 182 18.37 -3.66 -13.42
CA ALA A 182 18.44 -4.26 -14.74
C ALA A 182 17.23 -5.16 -15.04
N ASP A 183 16.72 -5.86 -14.00
CA ASP A 183 15.58 -6.78 -14.12
C ASP A 183 14.24 -6.08 -13.93
N GLU A 184 14.20 -5.10 -13.02
CA GLU A 184 13.00 -4.30 -12.71
C GLU A 184 13.37 -2.81 -12.65
N PRO A 185 13.47 -2.13 -13.81
CA PRO A 185 13.93 -0.74 -13.90
C PRO A 185 13.09 0.25 -13.06
N CYS A 186 11.82 -0.04 -12.87
CA CYS A 186 10.90 0.81 -12.10
C CYS A 186 10.91 0.52 -10.60
N SER A 187 11.76 -0.41 -10.10
CA SER A 187 11.86 -0.71 -8.67
C SER A 187 12.46 0.46 -7.90
N LEU A 188 12.03 0.63 -6.65
CA LEU A 188 12.51 1.69 -5.77
C LEU A 188 13.76 1.24 -5.01
N ASP A 189 14.44 2.17 -4.36
CA ASP A 189 15.73 1.92 -3.70
C ASP A 189 15.66 0.84 -2.61
N ASN A 190 14.58 0.80 -1.84
CA ASN A 190 14.41 -0.15 -0.74
C ASN A 190 14.12 -1.60 -1.18
N GLU A 191 13.87 -1.81 -2.47
CA GLU A 191 13.69 -3.13 -3.08
C GLU A 191 15.01 -3.74 -3.56
N ARG A 192 16.09 -2.94 -3.57
CA ARG A 192 17.41 -3.22 -4.15
C ARG A 192 18.50 -3.31 -3.09
N PRO A 193 19.61 -3.99 -3.38
CA PRO A 193 19.87 -4.89 -4.52
C PRO A 193 19.25 -6.28 -4.34
N ALA A 194 19.12 -7.03 -5.42
CA ALA A 194 18.83 -8.45 -5.35
C ALA A 194 19.97 -9.19 -4.64
N HIS A 195 19.63 -10.10 -3.73
CA HIS A 195 20.63 -10.90 -3.02
C HIS A 195 20.07 -12.25 -2.58
N VAL A 196 20.95 -13.22 -2.43
CA VAL A 196 20.53 -14.59 -2.02
C VAL A 196 20.36 -14.64 -0.51
N VAL A 197 19.20 -15.18 -0.09
CA VAL A 197 18.88 -15.43 1.32
C VAL A 197 18.47 -16.88 1.46
N ASP A 198 18.98 -17.56 2.49
CA ASP A 198 18.54 -18.92 2.85
C ASP A 198 17.40 -18.82 3.87
N VAL A 199 16.29 -19.50 3.60
CA VAL A 199 15.08 -19.49 4.43
C VAL A 199 14.72 -20.92 4.79
N PRO A 200 14.55 -21.26 6.08
CA PRO A 200 14.01 -22.56 6.49
C PRO A 200 12.65 -22.84 5.84
N ALA A 201 12.28 -24.11 5.75
CA ALA A 201 10.92 -24.46 5.32
C ALA A 201 9.91 -23.96 6.35
N PHE A 202 8.77 -23.46 5.89
CA PHE A 202 7.69 -22.94 6.71
C PHE A 202 6.33 -23.17 6.03
N ARG A 203 5.26 -22.99 6.77
CA ARG A 203 3.93 -22.92 6.18
C ARG A 203 3.43 -21.48 6.18
N ILE A 204 2.67 -21.12 5.15
CA ILE A 204 2.02 -19.80 5.06
C ILE A 204 0.52 -20.00 4.77
N GLY A 205 -0.32 -19.12 5.27
CA GLY A 205 -1.74 -19.10 4.95
C GLY A 205 -1.97 -19.06 3.45
N ARG A 206 -2.84 -19.93 2.93
CA ARG A 206 -3.16 -19.96 1.50
C ARG A 206 -3.76 -18.63 1.05
N VAL A 207 -4.61 -18.03 1.88
CA VAL A 207 -5.29 -16.74 1.69
C VAL A 207 -5.07 -15.86 2.93
N PRO A 208 -5.33 -14.56 2.85
CA PRO A 208 -5.35 -13.69 4.03
C PRO A 208 -6.40 -14.12 5.06
N VAL A 209 -6.20 -13.73 6.31
CA VAL A 209 -7.20 -13.91 7.39
C VAL A 209 -8.49 -13.17 7.05
N THR A 210 -9.61 -13.84 7.22
CA THR A 210 -10.94 -13.31 6.87
C THR A 210 -11.60 -12.57 8.04
N ASN A 211 -12.62 -11.78 7.74
CA ASN A 211 -13.46 -11.13 8.74
C ASN A 211 -14.16 -12.15 9.66
N GLY A 212 -14.56 -13.31 9.12
CA GLY A 212 -15.18 -14.39 9.92
C GLY A 212 -14.21 -14.94 10.96
N GLU A 213 -12.97 -15.28 10.55
CA GLU A 213 -11.93 -15.74 11.47
C GLU A 213 -11.55 -14.66 12.50
N TRP A 214 -11.62 -13.38 12.11
CA TRP A 214 -11.39 -12.29 13.04
C TRP A 214 -12.54 -12.13 14.05
N GLN A 215 -13.77 -12.37 13.63
CA GLN A 215 -14.93 -12.38 14.53
C GLN A 215 -14.79 -13.47 15.58
N ASP A 216 -14.33 -14.67 15.21
CA ASP A 216 -14.06 -15.76 16.15
C ASP A 216 -13.03 -15.34 17.24
N PHE A 217 -11.98 -14.61 16.83
CA PHE A 217 -11.02 -14.03 17.77
C PHE A 217 -11.66 -13.03 18.74
N ILE A 218 -12.56 -12.16 18.25
CA ILE A 218 -13.30 -11.21 19.10
C ILE A 218 -14.19 -11.98 20.08
N ASP A 219 -14.97 -12.93 19.60
CA ASP A 219 -15.94 -13.70 20.38
C ASP A 219 -15.26 -14.55 21.47
N ASP A 220 -14.04 -15.04 21.21
CA ASP A 220 -13.19 -15.75 22.18
C ASP A 220 -12.46 -14.82 23.16
N GLY A 221 -12.79 -13.53 23.13
CA GLY A 221 -12.24 -12.52 24.03
C GLY A 221 -10.86 -12.00 23.67
N GLY A 222 -10.48 -12.05 22.41
CA GLY A 222 -9.17 -11.66 21.92
C GLY A 222 -8.76 -10.23 22.32
N TYR A 223 -9.71 -9.31 22.35
CA TYR A 223 -9.45 -7.93 22.80
C TYR A 223 -9.52 -7.73 24.31
N THR A 224 -9.92 -8.72 25.08
CA THR A 224 -10.09 -8.62 26.55
C THR A 224 -9.04 -9.38 27.34
N GLN A 225 -8.28 -10.25 26.69
CA GLN A 225 -7.30 -11.13 27.32
C GLN A 225 -5.87 -10.69 26.97
N SER A 226 -5.16 -10.13 27.96
CA SER A 226 -3.78 -9.62 27.76
C SER A 226 -2.77 -10.69 27.32
N ARG A 227 -3.04 -11.97 27.60
CA ARG A 227 -2.12 -13.09 27.28
C ARG A 227 -1.80 -13.20 25.77
N TRP A 228 -2.66 -12.69 24.90
CA TRP A 228 -2.47 -12.74 23.44
C TRP A 228 -1.62 -11.58 22.92
N TRP A 229 -1.49 -10.52 23.69
CA TRP A 229 -0.86 -9.28 23.28
C TRP A 229 0.57 -9.19 23.78
N SER A 230 1.48 -8.62 22.98
CA SER A 230 2.74 -8.11 23.53
C SER A 230 2.44 -7.02 24.57
N GLU A 231 3.36 -6.78 25.50
CA GLU A 231 3.20 -5.75 26.52
C GLU A 231 2.87 -4.37 25.90
N ARG A 232 3.61 -4.01 24.88
CA ARG A 232 3.44 -2.76 24.13
C ARG A 232 2.09 -2.71 23.40
N GLY A 233 1.70 -3.82 22.78
CA GLY A 233 0.40 -3.96 22.11
C GLY A 233 -0.77 -3.84 23.08
N TRP A 234 -0.67 -4.47 24.25
CA TRP A 234 -1.68 -4.38 25.28
C TRP A 234 -1.85 -2.96 25.83
N GLN A 235 -0.76 -2.26 26.11
CA GLN A 235 -0.77 -0.87 26.53
C GLN A 235 -1.41 0.03 25.47
N HIS A 236 -1.09 -0.20 24.19
CA HIS A 236 -1.72 0.53 23.08
C HIS A 236 -3.22 0.24 23.01
N ARG A 237 -3.61 -1.03 23.06
CA ARG A 237 -5.02 -1.47 23.06
C ARG A 237 -5.82 -0.77 24.17
N GLN A 238 -5.27 -0.72 25.39
CA GLN A 238 -5.93 -0.07 26.53
C GLN A 238 -6.07 1.45 26.32
N ARG A 239 -5.00 2.13 25.93
CA ARG A 239 -5.00 3.59 25.72
C ARG A 239 -5.95 4.01 24.60
N ALA A 240 -6.00 3.26 23.51
CA ALA A 240 -6.83 3.54 22.35
C ALA A 240 -8.24 2.94 22.47
N GLY A 241 -8.54 2.16 23.52
CA GLY A 241 -9.85 1.56 23.74
C GLY A 241 -10.27 0.56 22.64
N LEU A 242 -9.30 -0.18 22.08
CA LEU A 242 -9.58 -1.05 20.95
C LEU A 242 -10.43 -2.26 21.36
N THR A 243 -11.45 -2.57 20.57
CA THR A 243 -12.37 -3.70 20.79
C THR A 243 -12.66 -4.50 19.53
N ALA A 244 -12.31 -3.98 18.35
CA ALA A 244 -12.53 -4.57 17.04
C ALA A 244 -11.66 -3.83 16.01
N PRO A 245 -11.53 -4.30 14.75
CA PRO A 245 -10.94 -3.55 13.65
C PRO A 245 -11.55 -2.16 13.51
N GLN A 246 -10.77 -1.19 13.01
CA GLN A 246 -11.30 0.15 12.80
C GLN A 246 -12.47 0.09 11.81
N PHE A 247 -13.44 0.99 12.00
CA PHE A 247 -14.72 1.05 11.26
C PHE A 247 -15.75 -0.04 11.57
N TRP A 248 -15.41 -1.11 12.31
CA TRP A 248 -16.42 -2.03 12.82
C TRP A 248 -17.24 -1.35 13.91
N ARG A 249 -18.55 -1.49 13.83
CA ARG A 249 -19.48 -0.86 14.79
C ARG A 249 -19.68 -1.76 16.01
N SER A 250 -20.15 -1.15 17.08
CA SER A 250 -20.50 -1.86 18.33
C SER A 250 -21.40 -3.06 18.03
N GLY A 251 -21.01 -4.24 18.53
CA GLY A 251 -21.69 -5.51 18.24
C GLY A 251 -21.06 -6.34 17.14
N GLY A 252 -20.04 -5.81 16.40
CA GLY A 252 -19.19 -6.59 15.49
C GLY A 252 -19.88 -7.16 14.23
N ARG A 253 -21.09 -6.72 13.90
CA ARG A 253 -21.85 -7.25 12.75
C ARG A 253 -21.88 -6.31 11.56
N THR A 254 -21.67 -5.02 11.78
CA THR A 254 -21.68 -4.01 10.73
C THR A 254 -20.43 -3.16 10.78
N ARG A 255 -20.05 -2.62 9.62
CA ARG A 255 -18.94 -1.66 9.49
C ARG A 255 -19.39 -0.42 8.72
N THR A 256 -18.64 0.66 8.88
CA THR A 256 -18.73 1.82 7.99
C THR A 256 -17.61 1.72 6.96
N ARG A 257 -17.91 1.90 5.68
CA ARG A 257 -16.97 1.91 4.56
C ARG A 257 -17.34 3.04 3.61
N PHE A 258 -16.47 4.03 3.47
CA PHE A 258 -16.71 5.24 2.66
C PHE A 258 -18.09 5.86 2.89
N GLY A 259 -18.52 5.94 4.15
CA GLY A 259 -19.83 6.49 4.54
C GLY A 259 -21.00 5.51 4.44
N HIS A 260 -20.84 4.35 3.81
CA HIS A 260 -21.84 3.29 3.79
C HIS A 260 -21.79 2.46 5.07
N VAL A 261 -22.95 2.19 5.64
CA VAL A 261 -23.09 1.19 6.72
C VAL A 261 -23.55 -0.11 6.06
N GLU A 262 -22.80 -1.17 6.28
CA GLU A 262 -23.04 -2.47 5.66
C GLU A 262 -22.77 -3.62 6.66
N ASP A 263 -23.38 -4.78 6.43
CA ASP A 263 -22.98 -6.00 7.12
C ASP A 263 -21.55 -6.36 6.76
N ILE A 264 -20.82 -6.95 7.72
CA ILE A 264 -19.44 -7.39 7.49
C ILE A 264 -19.46 -8.73 6.77
N PRO A 265 -18.96 -8.81 5.51
CA PRO A 265 -18.88 -10.09 4.81
C PRO A 265 -17.81 -10.98 5.46
N ALA A 266 -18.22 -12.17 5.86
CA ALA A 266 -17.35 -13.09 6.61
C ALA A 266 -16.14 -13.59 5.81
N ASP A 267 -16.27 -13.68 4.51
CA ASP A 267 -15.28 -14.26 3.59
C ASP A 267 -14.34 -13.22 2.95
N GLU A 268 -14.48 -11.94 3.28
CA GLU A 268 -13.49 -10.93 2.88
C GLU A 268 -12.29 -10.95 3.83
N PRO A 269 -11.08 -10.64 3.32
CA PRO A 269 -9.93 -10.34 4.16
C PRO A 269 -10.22 -9.26 5.19
N VAL A 270 -9.84 -9.49 6.44
CA VAL A 270 -9.88 -8.43 7.45
C VAL A 270 -8.95 -7.30 7.05
N GLN A 271 -9.38 -6.07 7.25
CA GLN A 271 -8.56 -4.89 7.04
C GLN A 271 -8.77 -3.87 8.17
N HIS A 272 -7.93 -2.84 8.19
CA HIS A 272 -7.97 -1.80 9.22
C HIS A 272 -7.62 -2.31 10.62
N VAL A 273 -6.65 -3.20 10.68
CA VAL A 273 -6.04 -3.71 11.91
C VAL A 273 -4.61 -3.20 12.03
N SER A 274 -4.20 -2.84 13.23
CA SER A 274 -2.82 -2.46 13.54
C SER A 274 -1.91 -3.67 13.57
N TYR A 275 -0.60 -3.45 13.53
CA TYR A 275 0.39 -4.50 13.74
C TYR A 275 0.20 -5.18 15.11
N PHE A 276 -0.15 -4.43 16.16
CA PHE A 276 -0.39 -4.98 17.50
C PHE A 276 -1.61 -5.90 17.55
N GLU A 277 -2.67 -5.57 16.82
CA GLU A 277 -3.83 -6.44 16.66
C GLU A 277 -3.47 -7.70 15.89
N ALA A 278 -2.65 -7.55 14.83
CA ALA A 278 -2.14 -8.68 14.06
C ALA A 278 -1.29 -9.63 14.92
N GLU A 279 -0.36 -9.10 15.76
CA GLU A 279 0.40 -9.90 16.73
C GLU A 279 -0.51 -10.69 17.68
N ALA A 280 -1.53 -10.02 18.22
CA ALA A 280 -2.45 -10.65 19.15
C ALA A 280 -3.29 -11.76 18.48
N TYR A 281 -3.75 -11.51 17.27
CA TYR A 281 -4.50 -12.50 16.50
C TYR A 281 -3.67 -13.75 16.21
N VAL A 282 -2.44 -13.58 15.71
CA VAL A 282 -1.59 -14.76 15.38
C VAL A 282 -1.21 -15.56 16.63
N ALA A 283 -1.01 -14.89 17.78
CA ALA A 283 -0.76 -15.57 19.05
C ALA A 283 -1.99 -16.40 19.50
N TRP A 284 -3.19 -15.87 19.33
CA TRP A 284 -4.43 -16.59 19.60
C TRP A 284 -4.61 -17.78 18.66
N ALA A 285 -4.32 -17.60 17.36
CA ALA A 285 -4.44 -18.63 16.33
C ALA A 285 -3.35 -19.73 16.40
N GLY A 286 -2.40 -19.63 17.34
CA GLY A 286 -1.27 -20.57 17.41
C GLY A 286 -0.34 -20.51 16.21
N ALA A 287 -0.17 -19.29 15.67
CA ALA A 287 0.62 -18.97 14.49
C ALA A 287 1.57 -17.80 14.77
N ARG A 288 2.22 -17.30 13.73
CA ARG A 288 2.98 -16.05 13.74
C ARG A 288 2.73 -15.26 12.47
N LEU A 289 3.16 -14.01 12.44
CA LEU A 289 3.28 -13.26 11.19
C LEU A 289 4.49 -13.79 10.40
N PRO A 290 4.46 -13.76 9.07
CA PRO A 290 5.65 -14.00 8.27
C PRO A 290 6.67 -12.87 8.46
N THR A 291 7.94 -13.16 8.27
CA THR A 291 8.93 -12.13 7.93
C THR A 291 8.69 -11.65 6.51
N GLU A 292 9.15 -10.46 6.15
CA GLU A 292 9.04 -9.98 4.76
C GLU A 292 9.80 -10.86 3.77
N VAL A 293 10.87 -11.52 4.23
CA VAL A 293 11.67 -12.45 3.45
C VAL A 293 10.88 -13.72 3.12
N GLU A 294 10.23 -14.31 4.11
CA GLU A 294 9.32 -15.46 3.93
C GLU A 294 8.15 -15.12 3.03
N TRP A 295 7.57 -13.93 3.24
CA TRP A 295 6.46 -13.45 2.44
C TRP A 295 6.85 -13.35 0.96
N GLU A 296 7.99 -12.72 0.65
CA GLU A 296 8.45 -12.55 -0.73
C GLU A 296 8.81 -13.90 -1.37
N LYS A 297 9.43 -14.82 -0.60
CA LYS A 297 9.68 -16.18 -1.08
C LYS A 297 8.40 -16.91 -1.46
N ALA A 298 7.37 -16.86 -0.60
CA ALA A 298 6.09 -17.47 -0.88
C ALA A 298 5.37 -16.86 -2.10
N CYS A 299 5.56 -15.55 -2.30
CA CYS A 299 4.95 -14.80 -3.38
C CYS A 299 5.61 -15.07 -4.74
N ALA A 300 6.95 -15.00 -4.80
CA ALA A 300 7.66 -14.88 -6.06
C ALA A 300 8.57 -16.05 -6.42
N TRP A 301 8.95 -16.92 -5.48
CA TRP A 301 9.90 -17.99 -5.77
C TRP A 301 9.23 -19.21 -6.37
N ASP A 302 9.77 -19.69 -7.49
CA ASP A 302 9.35 -20.94 -8.11
C ASP A 302 10.42 -22.03 -7.89
N PRO A 303 10.17 -22.98 -6.98
CA PRO A 303 11.13 -24.04 -6.70
C PRO A 303 11.32 -25.02 -7.87
N ALA A 304 10.37 -25.11 -8.80
CA ALA A 304 10.47 -25.99 -9.94
C ALA A 304 11.49 -25.48 -10.98
N THR A 305 11.63 -24.18 -11.12
CA THR A 305 12.59 -23.55 -12.02
C THR A 305 13.84 -23.04 -11.30
N GLY A 306 13.81 -22.94 -9.97
CA GLY A 306 14.88 -22.34 -9.17
C GLY A 306 15.07 -20.85 -9.46
N SER A 307 14.00 -20.16 -9.83
CA SER A 307 14.04 -18.75 -10.22
C SER A 307 12.88 -17.95 -9.63
N ARG A 308 13.06 -16.62 -9.63
CA ARG A 308 12.03 -15.66 -9.23
C ARG A 308 11.04 -15.48 -10.40
N ARG A 309 9.73 -15.47 -10.10
CA ARG A 309 8.69 -14.99 -11.00
C ARG A 309 8.54 -13.48 -10.85
N ARG A 310 8.18 -12.80 -11.94
CA ARG A 310 7.90 -11.37 -11.93
C ARG A 310 6.65 -11.05 -11.07
N TYR A 311 5.61 -11.88 -11.23
CA TYR A 311 4.39 -11.87 -10.40
C TYR A 311 4.14 -13.28 -9.85
N PRO A 312 3.31 -13.46 -8.82
CA PRO A 312 3.00 -14.78 -8.27
C PRO A 312 2.60 -15.80 -9.35
N TRP A 313 1.77 -15.36 -10.30
CA TRP A 313 1.23 -16.18 -11.40
C TRP A 313 2.18 -16.35 -12.60
N GLY A 314 3.25 -15.58 -12.71
CA GLY A 314 4.21 -15.65 -13.82
C GLY A 314 4.68 -14.30 -14.32
N THR A 315 4.61 -14.07 -15.64
CA THR A 315 5.10 -12.86 -16.30
C THR A 315 4.01 -11.94 -16.84
N GLU A 316 2.76 -12.41 -16.87
CA GLU A 316 1.63 -11.64 -17.37
C GLU A 316 1.37 -10.41 -16.52
N GLU A 317 1.13 -9.26 -17.15
CA GLU A 317 0.82 -8.02 -16.43
C GLU A 317 -0.43 -8.17 -15.56
N PRO A 318 -0.49 -7.50 -14.40
CA PRO A 318 -1.62 -7.58 -13.49
C PRO A 318 -2.92 -7.09 -14.15
N THR A 319 -3.95 -7.93 -14.10
CA THR A 319 -5.31 -7.62 -14.54
C THR A 319 -6.31 -8.10 -13.49
N ASP A 320 -7.58 -7.77 -13.68
CA ASP A 320 -8.71 -8.24 -12.88
C ASP A 320 -8.93 -9.77 -12.93
N THR A 321 -8.19 -10.49 -13.77
CA THR A 321 -8.14 -11.96 -13.78
C THR A 321 -7.28 -12.51 -12.64
N TYR A 322 -6.24 -11.77 -12.24
CA TYR A 322 -5.21 -12.24 -11.32
C TYR A 322 -5.30 -11.64 -9.91
N ALA A 323 -5.78 -10.39 -9.80
CA ALA A 323 -5.79 -9.67 -8.53
C ALA A 323 -6.82 -8.54 -8.51
N ASN A 324 -7.27 -8.17 -7.30
CA ASN A 324 -8.09 -7.01 -7.04
C ASN A 324 -7.21 -5.78 -6.83
N LEU A 325 -7.19 -4.88 -7.79
CA LEU A 325 -6.29 -3.72 -7.86
C LEU A 325 -7.01 -2.50 -8.45
N GLY A 326 -6.37 -1.34 -8.42
CA GLY A 326 -6.81 -0.13 -9.12
C GLY A 326 -7.94 0.66 -8.43
N GLY A 327 -8.38 0.24 -7.25
CA GLY A 327 -9.34 1.00 -6.44
C GLY A 327 -10.79 1.00 -6.92
N GLN A 328 -11.13 0.19 -7.91
CA GLN A 328 -12.47 0.22 -8.55
C GLN A 328 -13.56 -0.44 -7.70
N THR A 329 -13.19 -1.37 -6.84
CA THR A 329 -14.12 -2.16 -6.02
C THR A 329 -14.38 -1.52 -4.66
N LEU A 330 -13.50 -0.62 -4.21
CA LEU A 330 -13.49 0.06 -2.90
C LEU A 330 -13.54 -0.91 -1.70
N ARG A 331 -13.12 -2.17 -1.91
CA ARG A 331 -13.13 -3.23 -0.89
C ARG A 331 -12.26 -4.42 -1.30
N PRO A 332 -11.77 -5.24 -0.36
CA PRO A 332 -11.14 -6.51 -0.69
C PRO A 332 -12.14 -7.48 -1.35
N ALA A 333 -11.62 -8.40 -2.15
CA ALA A 333 -12.41 -9.49 -2.70
C ALA A 333 -12.56 -10.63 -1.67
N PRO A 334 -13.63 -11.40 -1.74
CA PRO A 334 -13.76 -12.64 -0.96
C PRO A 334 -12.56 -13.57 -1.21
N VAL A 335 -12.11 -14.28 -0.16
CA VAL A 335 -10.95 -15.18 -0.30
C VAL A 335 -11.16 -16.26 -1.34
N GLY A 336 -10.12 -16.53 -2.12
CA GLY A 336 -10.15 -17.48 -3.23
C GLY A 336 -10.85 -16.96 -4.48
N ALA A 337 -11.10 -15.67 -4.59
CA ALA A 337 -11.70 -15.05 -5.79
C ALA A 337 -10.77 -15.08 -7.02
N TYR A 338 -9.45 -15.13 -6.80
CA TYR A 338 -8.45 -15.04 -7.86
C TYR A 338 -7.54 -16.29 -7.95
N PRO A 339 -8.07 -17.46 -8.33
CA PRO A 339 -7.27 -18.69 -8.39
C PRO A 339 -6.15 -18.62 -9.45
N ALA A 340 -6.34 -17.85 -10.51
CA ALA A 340 -5.31 -17.65 -11.54
C ALA A 340 -4.13 -16.80 -11.02
N GLY A 341 -4.31 -16.05 -9.93
CA GLY A 341 -3.30 -15.24 -9.27
C GLY A 341 -2.44 -15.99 -8.26
N ALA A 342 -2.57 -17.33 -8.15
CA ALA A 342 -1.84 -18.13 -7.18
C ALA A 342 -0.32 -18.14 -7.47
N SER A 343 0.47 -18.11 -6.39
CA SER A 343 1.92 -18.27 -6.46
C SER A 343 2.33 -19.74 -6.71
N ALA A 344 3.61 -19.97 -6.99
CA ALA A 344 4.14 -21.31 -7.26
C ALA A 344 3.92 -22.30 -6.10
N CYS A 345 3.93 -21.83 -4.85
CA CYS A 345 3.63 -22.65 -3.69
C CYS A 345 2.11 -22.84 -3.46
N GLY A 346 1.26 -22.18 -4.22
CA GLY A 346 -0.20 -22.25 -4.11
C GLY A 346 -0.81 -21.25 -3.13
N ALA A 347 -0.06 -20.24 -2.68
CA ALA A 347 -0.64 -19.11 -1.94
C ALA A 347 -1.40 -18.21 -2.91
N GLU A 348 -2.60 -17.79 -2.52
CA GLU A 348 -3.50 -16.97 -3.33
C GLU A 348 -3.65 -15.57 -2.75
N GLN A 349 -4.03 -14.60 -3.60
CA GLN A 349 -4.22 -13.20 -3.20
C GLN A 349 -2.99 -12.65 -2.46
N MET A 350 -1.79 -13.01 -2.93
CA MET A 350 -0.52 -12.46 -2.43
C MET A 350 -0.30 -11.02 -2.89
N LEU A 351 -0.91 -10.61 -4.01
CA LEU A 351 -0.91 -9.24 -4.51
C LEU A 351 -2.35 -8.72 -4.60
N GLY A 352 -2.53 -7.47 -4.16
CA GLY A 352 -3.85 -6.84 -4.07
C GLY A 352 -4.62 -7.21 -2.79
N ASP A 353 -5.87 -6.83 -2.74
CA ASP A 353 -6.81 -6.98 -1.63
C ASP A 353 -6.41 -6.22 -0.37
N VAL A 354 -5.44 -6.69 0.41
CA VAL A 354 -4.97 -6.01 1.62
C VAL A 354 -3.44 -6.02 1.70
N TRP A 355 -2.85 -4.94 2.19
CA TRP A 355 -1.49 -4.98 2.68
C TRP A 355 -1.38 -5.99 3.82
N GLU A 356 -0.30 -6.75 3.86
CA GLU A 356 -0.10 -7.76 4.90
C GLU A 356 1.05 -7.36 5.82
N TRP A 357 0.75 -7.25 7.12
CA TRP A 357 1.75 -6.99 8.14
C TRP A 357 2.78 -8.10 8.22
N THR A 358 4.06 -7.74 8.30
CA THR A 358 5.16 -8.67 8.56
C THR A 358 5.83 -8.37 9.90
N THR A 359 6.56 -9.34 10.45
CA THR A 359 7.36 -9.11 11.68
C THR A 359 8.55 -8.21 11.45
N SER A 360 8.94 -7.98 10.19
CA SER A 360 10.18 -7.29 9.83
C SER A 360 10.09 -5.79 10.11
N PRO A 361 11.06 -5.22 10.86
CA PRO A 361 11.24 -3.78 10.90
C PRO A 361 11.77 -3.29 9.54
N LEU A 362 11.47 -2.03 9.18
CA LEU A 362 12.03 -1.45 7.97
C LEU A 362 13.53 -1.22 8.13
N ARG A 363 14.32 -1.94 7.32
CA ARG A 363 15.78 -1.84 7.27
C ARG A 363 16.26 -1.84 5.83
N PRO A 364 17.43 -1.21 5.54
CA PRO A 364 18.04 -1.34 4.23
C PRO A 364 18.52 -2.78 3.99
N TRP A 365 18.46 -3.22 2.72
CA TRP A 365 19.13 -4.46 2.32
C TRP A 365 20.67 -4.29 2.36
N PRO A 366 21.42 -5.39 2.51
CA PRO A 366 22.88 -5.34 2.33
C PRO A 366 23.24 -4.79 0.95
N GLY A 367 24.05 -3.74 0.91
CA GLY A 367 24.41 -3.06 -0.35
C GLY A 367 23.42 -1.99 -0.83
N PHE A 368 22.45 -1.60 0.01
CA PHE A 368 21.52 -0.52 -0.29
C PHE A 368 22.22 0.75 -0.75
N VAL A 369 21.70 1.35 -1.82
CA VAL A 369 22.09 2.66 -2.33
C VAL A 369 20.81 3.47 -2.54
N PRO A 370 20.72 4.69 -1.97
CA PRO A 370 19.53 5.52 -2.17
C PRO A 370 19.35 5.88 -3.64
N MET A 371 18.10 6.01 -4.06
CA MET A 371 17.77 6.57 -5.38
C MET A 371 17.92 8.10 -5.37
N VAL A 372 17.66 8.74 -6.52
CA VAL A 372 17.71 10.21 -6.66
C VAL A 372 16.85 10.96 -5.64
N TYR A 373 15.74 10.37 -5.22
CA TYR A 373 14.93 10.85 -4.10
C TYR A 373 15.38 10.16 -2.80
N GLU A 374 16.51 10.59 -2.25
CA GLU A 374 17.13 9.98 -1.06
C GLU A 374 16.20 9.94 0.17
N ARG A 375 15.28 10.92 0.28
CA ARG A 375 14.32 11.02 1.39
C ARG A 375 13.16 10.01 1.26
N TYR A 376 13.10 9.19 0.22
CA TYR A 376 12.04 8.20 0.05
C TYR A 376 12.10 7.10 1.11
N SER A 377 13.23 6.44 1.31
CA SER A 377 13.38 5.30 2.25
C SER A 377 14.31 5.61 3.41
N GLN A 378 15.43 6.27 3.14
CA GLN A 378 16.54 6.41 4.08
C GLN A 378 16.18 7.02 5.44
N PRO A 379 15.33 8.06 5.53
CA PRO A 379 14.96 8.66 6.83
C PRO A 379 14.12 7.74 7.72
N PHE A 380 13.53 6.69 7.15
CA PHE A 380 12.63 5.78 7.87
C PHE A 380 13.34 4.55 8.43
N PHE A 381 14.56 4.25 7.95
CA PHE A 381 15.33 3.12 8.45
C PHE A 381 15.68 3.27 9.93
N GLY A 382 15.47 2.19 10.68
CA GLY A 382 15.75 2.16 12.12
C GLY A 382 14.68 2.84 12.99
N GLY A 383 13.65 3.45 12.38
CA GLY A 383 12.47 3.94 13.07
C GLY A 383 11.51 2.83 13.53
N ASP A 384 10.45 3.24 14.23
CA ASP A 384 9.41 2.32 14.68
C ASP A 384 8.41 2.02 13.56
N TYR A 385 8.91 1.32 12.55
CA TYR A 385 8.12 0.91 11.39
C TYR A 385 8.12 -0.61 11.22
N ARG A 386 7.01 -1.14 10.73
CA ARG A 386 6.88 -2.54 10.28
C ARG A 386 6.63 -2.55 8.78
N VAL A 387 7.26 -3.53 8.12
CA VAL A 387 7.08 -3.71 6.67
C VAL A 387 5.73 -4.34 6.39
N LEU A 388 5.08 -3.80 5.38
CA LEU A 388 3.83 -4.28 4.79
C LEU A 388 4.12 -4.76 3.36
N ARG A 389 3.51 -5.86 2.99
CA ARG A 389 3.72 -6.49 1.66
C ARG A 389 2.40 -6.71 0.94
N GLY A 390 2.45 -6.88 -0.38
CA GLY A 390 1.36 -7.37 -1.19
C GLY A 390 0.52 -6.31 -1.91
N GLY A 391 0.43 -5.11 -1.38
CA GLY A 391 -0.49 -4.11 -1.91
C GLY A 391 -1.93 -4.33 -1.49
N SER A 392 -2.71 -3.28 -1.46
CA SER A 392 -4.15 -3.37 -1.22
C SER A 392 -4.95 -3.33 -2.54
N TRP A 393 -6.26 -3.52 -2.46
CA TRP A 393 -7.20 -3.30 -3.56
C TRP A 393 -7.10 -1.89 -4.16
N ALA A 394 -6.55 -0.94 -3.40
CA ALA A 394 -6.39 0.44 -3.80
C ALA A 394 -5.11 0.70 -4.62
N VAL A 395 -4.15 -0.22 -4.65
CA VAL A 395 -2.88 -0.04 -5.36
C VAL A 395 -3.08 -0.15 -6.87
N GLU A 396 -2.42 0.73 -7.63
CA GLU A 396 -2.45 0.68 -9.09
C GLU A 396 -1.55 -0.45 -9.63
N PRO A 397 -2.02 -1.25 -10.59
CA PRO A 397 -1.24 -2.34 -11.16
C PRO A 397 0.17 -1.94 -11.62
N ALA A 398 0.32 -0.76 -12.20
CA ALA A 398 1.58 -0.28 -12.77
C ALA A 398 2.73 -0.15 -11.76
N ILE A 399 2.42 -0.04 -10.45
CA ILE A 399 3.45 0.13 -9.40
C ILE A 399 3.63 -1.13 -8.56
N LEU A 400 2.77 -2.14 -8.75
CA LEU A 400 2.75 -3.33 -7.91
C LEU A 400 3.68 -4.42 -8.41
N ARG A 401 4.46 -4.99 -7.50
CA ARG A 401 5.35 -6.14 -7.72
C ARG A 401 5.66 -6.85 -6.40
N PRO A 402 6.07 -8.11 -6.41
CA PRO A 402 6.38 -8.87 -5.20
C PRO A 402 7.47 -8.24 -4.32
N SER A 403 8.41 -7.50 -4.90
CA SER A 403 9.49 -6.82 -4.18
C SER A 403 9.06 -5.52 -3.51
N PHE A 404 7.92 -4.92 -3.91
CA PHE A 404 7.48 -3.65 -3.36
C PHE A 404 7.34 -3.70 -1.84
N ARG A 405 7.96 -2.75 -1.14
CA ARG A 405 7.97 -2.64 0.31
C ARG A 405 7.25 -1.38 0.74
N ASN A 406 6.13 -1.54 1.41
CA ASN A 406 5.48 -0.47 2.14
C ASN A 406 5.80 -0.59 3.64
N TRP A 407 5.59 0.46 4.40
CA TRP A 407 5.80 0.47 5.84
C TRP A 407 4.90 1.48 6.52
N ASP A 408 4.55 1.19 7.76
CA ASP A 408 3.85 2.15 8.62
C ASP A 408 4.17 1.87 10.09
N HIS A 409 3.78 2.80 10.95
CA HIS A 409 3.88 2.64 12.40
C HIS A 409 2.97 1.51 12.89
N PRO A 410 3.38 0.74 13.91
CA PRO A 410 2.64 -0.44 14.36
C PRO A 410 1.26 -0.14 14.95
N TYR A 411 0.93 1.12 15.22
CA TYR A 411 -0.39 1.55 15.74
C TYR A 411 -1.36 2.00 14.65
N ARG A 412 -0.93 2.11 13.40
CA ARG A 412 -1.78 2.58 12.29
C ARG A 412 -2.85 1.57 11.92
N ARG A 413 -4.08 2.05 11.73
CA ARG A 413 -5.26 1.23 11.44
C ARG A 413 -6.05 1.73 10.23
N GLN A 414 -5.95 3.01 9.87
CA GLN A 414 -6.67 3.61 8.73
C GLN A 414 -6.20 3.05 7.37
N ILE A 415 -5.02 2.45 7.32
CA ILE A 415 -4.47 1.79 6.14
C ILE A 415 -5.26 0.53 5.78
N PHE A 416 -5.27 0.15 4.51
CA PHE A 416 -5.93 -1.06 4.01
C PHE A 416 -5.07 -2.31 4.28
N ALA A 417 -4.73 -2.53 5.56
CA ALA A 417 -3.83 -3.59 5.99
C ALA A 417 -4.57 -4.68 6.78
N GLY A 418 -4.23 -5.93 6.47
CA GLY A 418 -4.71 -7.15 7.08
C GLY A 418 -3.57 -8.08 7.48
N VAL A 419 -3.85 -9.37 7.54
CA VAL A 419 -2.98 -10.38 8.14
C VAL A 419 -2.93 -11.65 7.28
N ARG A 420 -1.72 -12.21 7.16
CA ARG A 420 -1.52 -13.58 6.68
C ARG A 420 -0.73 -14.36 7.73
N LEU A 421 -1.15 -15.59 7.99
CA LEU A 421 -0.53 -16.45 9.00
C LEU A 421 0.71 -17.17 8.45
N ALA A 422 1.68 -17.45 9.33
CA ALA A 422 2.80 -18.33 9.07
C ALA A 422 3.02 -19.28 10.25
N TRP A 423 3.65 -20.43 10.00
CA TRP A 423 4.01 -21.42 11.01
C TRP A 423 5.37 -22.01 10.71
N ASP A 424 6.12 -22.27 11.74
CA ASP A 424 7.33 -23.08 11.67
C ASP A 424 6.97 -24.57 11.46
N ILE A 425 7.91 -25.34 10.91
CA ILE A 425 7.75 -26.77 10.64
C ILE A 425 8.65 -27.56 11.60
#